data_cc8334845b6172b48f7aa2feca14af0c
#
_entry.id   cc8334845b6172b48f7aa2feca14af0c
#
_cell.length_a   1.000
_cell.length_b   1.000
_cell.length_c   1.000
_cell.angle_alpha   90.00
_cell.angle_beta   90.00
_cell.angle_gamma   90.00
#
_symmetry.space_group_name_H-M   'P 1'
#
loop_
_entity.id
_entity.type
_entity.pdbx_description
1 polymer ?
#
loop_
_entity_poly.entity_id
_entity_poly.type
_entity_poly.pdbx_seq_one_letter_code
_entity_poly.pdbx_strand_id
1 'polypeptide(L)'
;MATNITSTQLDFDNIKTSLKTYFAQQSEFSDYDFEASGLNNILDVLAYNTHFNGLVANFATNESFLNTAQLRSSVVSHAEALGYRPRSKMSAKSTLEVSINLSGVSVPLRPTSITLPIGTTFTASNENGSYTFRTKISYEATDDGNGIYTFFDDNAEAKVLIHEGIEKTKTFFVDSLSENQVYVIPDKTIDTAIMKVSVFNSPTSSTSETYTFLEDAIKVDATTTYFDIKEAPNGFYELNFGDGKSFGKSPKVGSKIVVTYNSTSAQEGNLCSGFSAVADLQVNGVDRPILIGSQVSSYGGSDVESIESVRKLAPIQFSAQQRLVTAIDYKGMIESKFPIVEDVTVWGGEDNFPIDYGKVYISLKFPTGTSNLIQQQTKNKIKTHFTDSLAIMSIDNVFVEPEMSFLELQTNFYYNNSLTSKTQSTLENSVKVAISNHFTSNYGKFEKKFRRSPLLTEIDDLDKSILASRMDIKVQQRFNPALGQNLAYDINFPVALSSTNTSDYIISSSMFIFNGENCIFRNKLGKNTIEIFEPNTGKVVSGNIGEYDFLTGSLSLTTFFPTAIVGGLPYIKVSATPLDQGVLSPLRNFIFTLDESENKAFGNVETNEIKIVL
;
A
#
# COMPACT_ATOMS: atom_id res chain seq x y z
N MET A 1 -8.93 -3.46 15.86
CA MET A 1 -10.34 -3.02 15.85
C MET A 1 -10.49 -1.95 16.93
N ALA A 2 -11.08 -0.80 16.58
CA ALA A 2 -11.42 0.21 17.56
C ALA A 2 -12.50 -0.35 18.48
N THR A 3 -12.29 -0.26 19.78
CA THR A 3 -13.28 -0.70 20.78
C THR A 3 -14.30 0.42 20.94
N ASN A 4 -15.54 0.18 20.51
CA ASN A 4 -16.61 1.16 20.68
C ASN A 4 -16.90 1.41 22.17
N ILE A 5 -17.06 2.67 22.51
CA ILE A 5 -17.44 3.10 23.85
C ILE A 5 -18.96 3.03 23.96
N THR A 6 -19.47 2.37 25.00
CA THR A 6 -20.90 2.29 25.27
C THR A 6 -21.19 3.02 26.58
N SER A 7 -21.85 4.17 26.50
CA SER A 7 -22.16 5.02 27.67
C SER A 7 -23.55 4.80 28.23
N THR A 8 -24.46 4.22 27.44
CA THR A 8 -25.85 3.97 27.84
C THR A 8 -26.29 2.59 27.35
N GLN A 9 -27.30 2.01 28.03
CA GLN A 9 -27.91 0.75 27.61
C GLN A 9 -28.82 1.01 26.39
N LEU A 10 -28.68 0.16 25.36
CA LEU A 10 -29.41 0.29 24.08
C LEU A 10 -30.49 -0.76 23.89
N ASP A 11 -30.71 -1.64 24.85
CA ASP A 11 -31.72 -2.69 24.73
C ASP A 11 -33.11 -2.12 24.98
N PHE A 12 -33.95 -2.15 23.93
CA PHE A 12 -35.32 -1.63 23.97
C PHE A 12 -36.21 -2.38 25.00
N ASP A 13 -36.11 -3.69 25.06
CA ASP A 13 -36.93 -4.52 25.95
C ASP A 13 -36.57 -4.29 27.41
N ASN A 14 -35.28 -4.12 27.71
CA ASN A 14 -34.81 -3.79 29.05
C ASN A 14 -35.27 -2.37 29.48
N ILE A 15 -35.24 -1.39 28.57
CA ILE A 15 -35.73 -0.04 28.84
C ILE A 15 -37.24 -0.10 29.10
N LYS A 16 -38.02 -0.78 28.28
CA LYS A 16 -39.45 -0.97 28.45
C LYS A 16 -39.78 -1.65 29.79
N THR A 17 -39.09 -2.72 30.10
CA THR A 17 -39.26 -3.47 31.36
C THR A 17 -38.92 -2.58 32.56
N SER A 18 -37.87 -1.79 32.48
CA SER A 18 -37.51 -0.82 33.54
C SER A 18 -38.59 0.22 33.75
N LEU A 19 -39.16 0.77 32.68
CA LEU A 19 -40.28 1.72 32.74
C LEU A 19 -41.52 1.10 33.36
N LYS A 20 -41.90 -0.13 32.96
CA LYS A 20 -43.02 -0.88 33.57
C LYS A 20 -42.79 -1.10 35.05
N THR A 21 -41.60 -1.52 35.46
CA THR A 21 -41.24 -1.74 36.87
C THR A 21 -41.32 -0.46 37.66
N TYR A 22 -40.86 0.67 37.12
CA TYR A 22 -40.95 1.97 37.78
C TYR A 22 -42.41 2.38 37.98
N PHE A 23 -43.29 2.26 36.96
CA PHE A 23 -44.69 2.60 37.09
C PHE A 23 -45.44 1.68 38.06
N ALA A 24 -45.16 0.37 38.06
CA ALA A 24 -45.77 -0.60 38.99
C ALA A 24 -45.43 -0.32 40.46
N GLN A 25 -44.36 0.41 40.76
CA GLN A 25 -43.98 0.83 42.10
C GLN A 25 -44.74 2.08 42.58
N GLN A 26 -45.45 2.79 41.70
CA GLN A 26 -46.24 3.97 42.06
C GLN A 26 -47.63 3.52 42.57
N SER A 27 -48.14 4.18 43.59
CA SER A 27 -49.41 3.84 44.22
C SER A 27 -50.61 3.84 43.27
N GLU A 28 -50.58 4.73 42.25
CA GLU A 28 -51.61 4.90 41.26
C GLU A 28 -51.70 3.77 40.23
N PHE A 29 -50.63 2.97 40.08
CA PHE A 29 -50.49 1.93 39.07
C PHE A 29 -50.16 0.54 39.67
N SER A 30 -50.31 0.34 40.98
CA SER A 30 -49.88 -0.90 41.65
C SER A 30 -50.60 -2.16 41.15
N ASP A 31 -51.86 -2.03 40.72
CA ASP A 31 -52.69 -3.15 40.20
C ASP A 31 -52.99 -3.02 38.70
N TYR A 32 -52.21 -2.21 37.97
CA TYR A 32 -52.48 -1.91 36.56
C TYR A 32 -51.88 -2.94 35.63
N ASP A 33 -52.66 -3.52 34.72
CA ASP A 33 -52.20 -4.41 33.67
C ASP A 33 -51.67 -3.61 32.46
N PHE A 34 -50.34 -3.46 32.42
CA PHE A 34 -49.67 -2.72 31.33
C PHE A 34 -49.77 -3.42 29.98
N GLU A 35 -49.85 -4.78 29.93
CA GLU A 35 -49.85 -5.52 28.65
C GLU A 35 -51.19 -5.37 27.89
N ALA A 36 -52.29 -5.32 28.63
CA ALA A 36 -53.63 -5.23 28.02
C ALA A 36 -54.11 -3.80 27.78
N SER A 37 -53.32 -2.79 28.09
CA SER A 37 -53.75 -1.39 28.10
C SER A 37 -53.16 -0.51 26.99
N GLY A 38 -53.86 0.58 26.63
CA GLY A 38 -53.31 1.60 25.74
C GLY A 38 -52.04 2.30 26.26
N LEU A 39 -51.78 2.22 27.58
CA LEU A 39 -50.58 2.76 28.19
C LEU A 39 -49.31 2.01 27.73
N ASN A 40 -49.45 0.75 27.36
CA ASN A 40 -48.35 -0.03 26.75
C ASN A 40 -47.78 0.64 25.50
N ASN A 41 -48.64 1.20 24.63
CA ASN A 41 -48.22 1.91 23.42
C ASN A 41 -47.45 3.19 23.76
N ILE A 42 -47.80 3.87 24.86
CA ILE A 42 -47.08 5.06 25.35
C ILE A 42 -45.73 4.67 25.91
N LEU A 43 -45.64 3.55 26.64
CA LEU A 43 -44.36 3.00 27.13
C LEU A 43 -43.47 2.58 25.96
N ASP A 44 -44.03 2.02 24.89
CA ASP A 44 -43.25 1.70 23.67
C ASP A 44 -42.67 2.95 23.03
N VAL A 45 -43.43 4.03 22.90
CA VAL A 45 -42.95 5.31 22.38
C VAL A 45 -41.83 5.91 23.27
N LEU A 46 -42.02 5.86 24.61
CA LEU A 46 -41.01 6.34 25.57
C LEU A 46 -39.74 5.49 25.52
N ALA A 47 -39.87 4.16 25.47
CA ALA A 47 -38.74 3.24 25.35
C ALA A 47 -38.00 3.45 24.02
N TYR A 48 -38.75 3.62 22.92
CA TYR A 48 -38.17 3.93 21.60
C TYR A 48 -37.40 5.26 21.60
N ASN A 49 -37.98 6.31 22.17
CA ASN A 49 -37.31 7.62 22.28
C ASN A 49 -36.03 7.52 23.13
N THR A 50 -36.11 6.81 24.26
CA THR A 50 -34.95 6.60 25.14
C THR A 50 -33.86 5.79 24.46
N HIS A 51 -34.24 4.71 23.75
CA HIS A 51 -33.33 3.90 22.96
C HIS A 51 -32.63 4.75 21.90
N PHE A 52 -33.39 5.57 21.14
CA PHE A 52 -32.83 6.42 20.11
C PHE A 52 -31.91 7.51 20.66
N ASN A 53 -32.30 8.15 21.77
CA ASN A 53 -31.44 9.10 22.46
C ASN A 53 -30.15 8.46 22.97
N GLY A 54 -30.23 7.25 23.51
CA GLY A 54 -29.07 6.46 23.92
C GLY A 54 -28.14 6.14 22.75
N LEU A 55 -28.72 5.76 21.61
CA LEU A 55 -27.96 5.52 20.37
C LEU A 55 -27.20 6.77 19.92
N VAL A 56 -27.90 7.92 19.86
CA VAL A 56 -27.29 9.20 19.47
C VAL A 56 -26.20 9.62 20.46
N ALA A 57 -26.41 9.44 21.76
CA ALA A 57 -25.41 9.74 22.79
C ALA A 57 -24.16 8.86 22.65
N ASN A 58 -24.35 7.55 22.44
CA ASN A 58 -23.23 6.64 22.22
C ASN A 58 -22.49 6.98 20.92
N PHE A 59 -23.21 7.29 19.85
CA PHE A 59 -22.62 7.72 18.58
C PHE A 59 -21.79 9.00 18.77
N ALA A 60 -22.36 10.05 19.39
CA ALA A 60 -21.67 11.30 19.65
C ALA A 60 -20.42 11.12 20.53
N THR A 61 -20.49 10.22 21.52
CA THR A 61 -19.34 9.88 22.36
C THR A 61 -18.23 9.21 21.54
N ASN A 62 -18.58 8.27 20.68
CA ASN A 62 -17.60 7.61 19.81
C ASN A 62 -16.97 8.58 18.80
N GLU A 63 -17.75 9.50 18.23
CA GLU A 63 -17.25 10.54 17.32
C GLU A 63 -16.32 11.57 17.99
N SER A 64 -16.31 11.64 19.32
CA SER A 64 -15.45 12.57 20.06
C SER A 64 -13.97 12.13 20.15
N PHE A 65 -13.64 10.93 19.72
CA PHE A 65 -12.28 10.41 19.81
C PHE A 65 -11.79 9.86 18.47
N LEU A 66 -10.57 10.18 18.06
CA LEU A 66 -9.95 9.73 16.81
C LEU A 66 -10.02 8.21 16.62
N ASN A 67 -9.81 7.43 17.69
CA ASN A 67 -9.75 5.97 17.61
C ASN A 67 -11.12 5.31 17.38
N THR A 68 -12.21 5.95 17.81
CA THR A 68 -13.56 5.38 17.75
C THR A 68 -14.47 6.08 16.75
N ALA A 69 -14.12 7.29 16.29
CA ALA A 69 -14.89 8.03 15.28
C ALA A 69 -15.04 7.23 14.00
N GLN A 70 -16.25 7.20 13.43
CA GLN A 70 -16.59 6.46 12.21
C GLN A 70 -16.80 7.39 11.01
N LEU A 71 -17.25 8.62 11.25
CA LEU A 71 -17.42 9.61 10.21
C LEU A 71 -16.07 10.19 9.78
N ARG A 72 -15.84 10.24 8.47
CA ARG A 72 -14.63 10.83 7.91
C ARG A 72 -14.41 12.26 8.41
N SER A 73 -15.46 13.07 8.48
CA SER A 73 -15.39 14.47 8.96
C SER A 73 -14.86 14.59 10.39
N SER A 74 -15.28 13.69 11.28
CA SER A 74 -14.79 13.67 12.66
C SER A 74 -13.33 13.25 12.73
N VAL A 75 -12.96 12.18 12.00
CA VAL A 75 -11.58 11.68 11.94
C VAL A 75 -10.64 12.74 11.38
N VAL A 76 -11.02 13.41 10.28
CA VAL A 76 -10.24 14.48 9.67
C VAL A 76 -10.08 15.66 10.64
N SER A 77 -11.17 16.09 11.31
CA SER A 77 -11.09 17.18 12.28
C SER A 77 -10.15 16.86 13.47
N HIS A 78 -10.18 15.62 13.98
CA HIS A 78 -9.25 15.20 15.03
C HIS A 78 -7.80 15.11 14.52
N ALA A 79 -7.59 14.64 13.29
CA ALA A 79 -6.27 14.57 12.67
C ALA A 79 -5.67 15.98 12.45
N GLU A 80 -6.48 16.93 11.98
CA GLU A 80 -6.07 18.35 11.82
C GLU A 80 -5.69 18.99 13.15
N ALA A 81 -6.40 18.68 14.23
CA ALA A 81 -6.04 19.12 15.58
C ALA A 81 -4.66 18.61 16.04
N LEU A 82 -4.21 17.47 15.49
CA LEU A 82 -2.85 16.94 15.68
C LEU A 82 -1.84 17.49 14.65
N GLY A 83 -2.25 18.38 13.75
CA GLY A 83 -1.41 18.90 12.68
C GLY A 83 -1.24 17.95 11.48
N TYR A 84 -2.05 16.89 11.40
CA TYR A 84 -2.05 15.95 10.29
C TYR A 84 -3.06 16.37 9.22
N ARG A 85 -2.61 16.44 7.96
CA ARG A 85 -3.49 16.69 6.81
C ARG A 85 -3.69 15.40 6.02
N PRO A 86 -4.92 14.90 5.98
CA PRO A 86 -5.24 13.77 5.13
C PRO A 86 -4.99 14.09 3.66
N ARG A 87 -4.42 13.14 2.94
CA ARG A 87 -4.13 13.29 1.51
C ARG A 87 -5.42 13.27 0.69
N SER A 88 -5.53 14.23 -0.25
CA SER A 88 -6.55 14.23 -1.31
C SER A 88 -6.28 13.13 -2.34
N LYS A 89 -7.10 13.06 -3.38
CA LYS A 89 -6.75 12.27 -4.57
C LYS A 89 -5.45 12.77 -5.16
N MET A 90 -4.65 11.86 -5.71
CA MET A 90 -3.41 12.16 -6.42
C MET A 90 -3.50 11.72 -7.87
N SER A 91 -3.06 12.58 -8.77
CA SER A 91 -3.00 12.30 -10.20
C SER A 91 -1.93 11.27 -10.52
N ALA A 92 -2.25 10.32 -11.38
CA ALA A 92 -1.24 9.48 -12.00
C ALA A 92 -0.31 10.34 -12.87
N LYS A 93 0.95 10.01 -12.94
CA LYS A 93 1.97 10.73 -13.69
C LYS A 93 2.80 9.79 -14.55
N SER A 94 3.35 10.32 -15.63
CA SER A 94 4.27 9.58 -16.50
C SER A 94 5.38 10.50 -16.96
N THR A 95 6.49 9.93 -17.38
CA THR A 95 7.60 10.63 -18.03
C THR A 95 7.75 10.13 -19.46
N LEU A 96 7.79 11.06 -20.39
CA LEU A 96 7.93 10.81 -21.82
C LEU A 96 9.19 11.47 -22.35
N GLU A 97 9.89 10.79 -23.24
CA GLU A 97 10.87 11.42 -24.11
C GLU A 97 10.13 12.05 -25.30
N VAL A 98 10.15 13.37 -25.37
CA VAL A 98 9.39 14.13 -26.37
C VAL A 98 10.35 14.88 -27.26
N SER A 99 10.13 14.83 -28.57
CA SER A 99 10.94 15.57 -29.55
C SER A 99 10.12 16.08 -30.73
N ILE A 100 10.65 17.09 -31.41
CA ILE A 100 10.13 17.64 -32.67
C ILE A 100 11.20 17.48 -33.74
N ASN A 101 10.83 16.98 -34.89
CA ASN A 101 11.75 16.77 -36.03
C ASN A 101 11.56 17.85 -37.08
N LEU A 102 12.57 18.69 -37.26
CA LEU A 102 12.69 19.72 -38.30
C LEU A 102 13.87 19.44 -39.26
N SER A 103 14.37 18.21 -39.36
CA SER A 103 15.51 17.85 -40.24
C SER A 103 15.26 18.20 -41.70
N GLY A 104 14.00 18.17 -42.15
CA GLY A 104 13.60 18.61 -43.49
C GLY A 104 13.51 20.13 -43.71
N VAL A 105 13.74 20.94 -42.68
CA VAL A 105 13.74 22.42 -42.76
C VAL A 105 15.17 22.90 -42.88
N SER A 106 15.43 23.82 -43.84
CA SER A 106 16.77 24.39 -44.03
C SER A 106 17.23 25.13 -42.76
N VAL A 107 18.52 25.01 -42.42
CA VAL A 107 19.13 25.53 -41.19
C VAL A 107 18.78 27.01 -40.89
N PRO A 108 18.82 27.96 -41.87
CA PRO A 108 18.48 29.37 -41.61
C PRO A 108 17.01 29.60 -41.20
N LEU A 109 16.12 28.67 -41.45
CA LEU A 109 14.68 28.77 -41.12
C LEU A 109 14.31 27.99 -39.86
N ARG A 110 15.24 27.29 -39.21
CA ARG A 110 15.02 26.60 -37.95
C ARG A 110 15.01 27.61 -36.80
N PRO A 111 14.05 27.51 -35.87
CA PRO A 111 14.04 28.35 -34.69
C PRO A 111 15.22 28.01 -33.77
N THR A 112 15.69 28.96 -33.01
CA THR A 112 16.78 28.77 -32.03
C THR A 112 16.32 27.87 -30.88
N SER A 113 15.05 28.00 -30.47
CA SER A 113 14.42 27.17 -29.48
C SER A 113 12.95 26.93 -29.80
N ILE A 114 12.42 25.82 -29.31
CA ILE A 114 11.00 25.47 -29.39
C ILE A 114 10.49 25.26 -27.97
N THR A 115 9.33 25.83 -27.66
CA THR A 115 8.68 25.66 -26.36
C THR A 115 7.52 24.69 -26.45
N LEU A 116 7.50 23.65 -25.62
CA LEU A 116 6.34 22.82 -25.37
C LEU A 116 5.51 23.48 -24.26
N PRO A 117 4.31 24.02 -24.57
CA PRO A 117 3.57 24.84 -23.62
C PRO A 117 2.96 24.02 -22.47
N ILE A 118 2.66 24.70 -21.38
CA ILE A 118 1.82 24.18 -20.29
C ILE A 118 0.47 23.77 -20.88
N GLY A 119 -0.05 22.61 -20.44
CA GLY A 119 -1.35 22.09 -20.89
C GLY A 119 -1.28 21.29 -22.18
N THR A 120 -0.09 21.05 -22.77
CA THR A 120 0.04 20.10 -23.89
C THR A 120 -0.51 18.76 -23.47
N THR A 121 -1.41 18.23 -24.31
CA THR A 121 -2.28 17.10 -23.96
C THR A 121 -1.84 15.82 -24.67
N PHE A 122 -1.78 14.74 -23.91
CA PHE A 122 -1.49 13.39 -24.37
C PHE A 122 -2.63 12.47 -23.96
N THR A 123 -2.81 11.39 -24.70
CA THR A 123 -3.75 10.29 -24.35
C THR A 123 -3.00 8.99 -24.24
N ALA A 124 -3.41 8.16 -23.29
CA ALA A 124 -2.92 6.80 -23.12
C ALA A 124 -4.03 5.93 -22.55
N SER A 125 -3.89 4.62 -22.61
CA SER A 125 -4.91 3.68 -22.17
C SER A 125 -4.32 2.57 -21.30
N ASN A 126 -5.19 2.00 -20.47
CA ASN A 126 -4.95 0.77 -19.72
C ASN A 126 -6.18 -0.15 -19.86
N GLU A 127 -6.25 -1.23 -19.08
CA GLU A 127 -7.38 -2.16 -19.08
C GLU A 127 -8.73 -1.52 -18.68
N ASN A 128 -8.71 -0.42 -17.89
CA ASN A 128 -9.90 0.27 -17.40
C ASN A 128 -10.44 1.33 -18.38
N GLY A 129 -9.62 1.80 -19.32
CA GLY A 129 -10.06 2.82 -20.28
C GLY A 129 -8.94 3.71 -20.81
N SER A 130 -9.34 4.82 -21.42
CA SER A 130 -8.44 5.84 -21.98
C SER A 130 -8.45 7.08 -21.09
N TYR A 131 -7.27 7.61 -20.79
CA TYR A 131 -7.04 8.74 -19.89
C TYR A 131 -6.27 9.84 -20.59
N THR A 132 -6.51 11.07 -20.14
CA THR A 132 -5.87 12.27 -20.64
C THR A 132 -4.79 12.74 -19.70
N PHE A 133 -3.60 13.01 -20.23
CA PHE A 133 -2.45 13.50 -19.49
C PHE A 133 -2.04 14.88 -20.01
N ARG A 134 -1.50 15.73 -19.11
CA ARG A 134 -1.09 17.10 -19.47
C ARG A 134 0.22 17.51 -18.83
N THR A 135 0.99 18.35 -19.53
CA THR A 135 2.13 19.07 -18.95
C THR A 135 1.66 20.12 -17.96
N LYS A 136 2.34 20.25 -16.82
CA LYS A 136 2.08 21.27 -15.78
C LYS A 136 3.10 22.41 -15.78
N ILE A 137 4.19 22.22 -16.49
CA ILE A 137 5.23 23.24 -16.75
C ILE A 137 5.48 23.31 -18.26
N SER A 138 6.12 24.38 -18.70
CA SER A 138 6.64 24.49 -20.08
C SER A 138 8.05 23.91 -20.15
N TYR A 139 8.37 23.29 -21.28
CA TYR A 139 9.70 22.77 -21.57
C TYR A 139 10.27 23.49 -22.79
N GLU A 140 11.57 23.72 -22.80
CA GLU A 140 12.27 24.30 -23.96
C GLU A 140 13.25 23.28 -24.56
N ALA A 141 13.36 23.29 -25.86
CA ALA A 141 14.29 22.45 -26.62
C ALA A 141 15.06 23.31 -27.64
N THR A 142 16.33 22.99 -27.85
CA THR A 142 17.21 23.62 -28.86
C THR A 142 17.58 22.59 -29.93
N ASP A 143 17.99 23.08 -31.12
CA ASP A 143 18.46 22.22 -32.21
C ASP A 143 19.72 21.44 -31.80
N ASP A 144 19.72 20.14 -31.97
CA ASP A 144 20.89 19.27 -31.81
C ASP A 144 21.94 19.40 -32.94
N GLY A 145 21.69 20.29 -33.89
CA GLY A 145 22.47 20.46 -35.15
C GLY A 145 21.94 19.69 -36.32
N ASN A 146 21.10 18.66 -36.11
CA ASN A 146 20.47 17.85 -37.16
C ASN A 146 19.00 18.22 -37.41
N GLY A 147 18.48 19.18 -36.65
CA GLY A 147 17.09 19.62 -36.69
C GLY A 147 16.15 18.80 -35.80
N ILE A 148 16.68 18.09 -34.82
CA ILE A 148 15.90 17.40 -33.80
C ILE A 148 15.92 18.24 -32.52
N TYR A 149 14.74 18.55 -31.99
CA TYR A 149 14.53 19.32 -30.77
C TYR A 149 13.98 18.38 -29.69
N THR A 150 14.84 17.92 -28.80
CA THR A 150 14.45 17.06 -27.66
C THR A 150 14.23 17.93 -26.43
N PHE A 151 13.10 17.71 -25.73
CA PHE A 151 12.76 18.45 -24.51
C PHE A 151 13.40 17.78 -23.30
N PHE A 152 14.08 18.59 -22.48
CA PHE A 152 14.80 18.15 -21.29
C PHE A 152 14.16 18.72 -20.02
N ASP A 153 14.28 17.99 -18.93
CA ASP A 153 13.94 18.47 -17.60
C ASP A 153 15.08 19.35 -17.01
N ASP A 154 14.87 19.88 -15.80
CA ASP A 154 15.85 20.73 -15.10
C ASP A 154 17.17 19.98 -14.77
N ASN A 155 17.19 18.65 -14.83
CA ASN A 155 18.37 17.81 -14.64
C ASN A 155 19.09 17.48 -15.96
N ALA A 156 18.69 18.07 -17.07
CA ALA A 156 19.18 17.78 -18.41
C ALA A 156 18.92 16.32 -18.86
N GLU A 157 17.86 15.69 -18.35
CA GLU A 157 17.39 14.39 -18.82
C GLU A 157 16.27 14.61 -19.86
N ALA A 158 16.26 13.80 -20.93
CA ALA A 158 15.22 13.84 -21.98
C ALA A 158 13.88 13.31 -21.41
N LYS A 159 13.25 14.09 -20.54
CA LYS A 159 12.04 13.69 -19.79
C LYS A 159 11.06 14.85 -19.67
N VAL A 160 9.86 14.63 -20.18
CA VAL A 160 8.71 15.52 -20.00
C VAL A 160 7.75 14.85 -19.01
N LEU A 161 7.52 15.48 -17.87
CA LEU A 161 6.59 15.00 -16.84
C LEU A 161 5.16 15.42 -17.20
N ILE A 162 4.26 14.46 -17.26
CA ILE A 162 2.84 14.67 -17.53
C ILE A 162 1.99 14.10 -16.40
N HIS A 163 0.83 14.72 -16.13
CA HIS A 163 -0.09 14.33 -15.09
C HIS A 163 -1.47 14.00 -15.68
N GLU A 164 -2.05 12.89 -15.22
CA GLU A 164 -3.41 12.49 -15.59
C GLU A 164 -4.42 13.47 -15.02
N GLY A 165 -5.49 13.72 -15.77
CA GLY A 165 -6.66 14.45 -15.32
C GLY A 165 -7.02 15.65 -16.19
N ILE A 166 -8.06 16.34 -15.75
CA ILE A 166 -8.63 17.50 -16.44
C ILE A 166 -8.40 18.73 -15.58
N GLU A 167 -7.79 19.74 -16.18
CA GLU A 167 -7.63 21.04 -15.51
C GLU A 167 -8.96 21.77 -15.42
N LYS A 168 -9.30 22.20 -14.21
CA LYS A 168 -10.51 22.97 -13.91
C LYS A 168 -10.12 24.27 -13.20
N THR A 169 -10.98 25.27 -13.36
CA THR A 169 -10.79 26.57 -12.72
C THR A 169 -12.04 26.95 -11.91
N LYS A 170 -11.81 27.38 -10.67
CA LYS A 170 -12.86 27.97 -9.81
C LYS A 170 -12.51 29.39 -9.47
N THR A 171 -13.46 30.31 -9.64
CA THR A 171 -13.29 31.73 -9.32
C THR A 171 -14.14 32.10 -8.12
N PHE A 172 -13.55 32.87 -7.20
CA PHE A 172 -14.24 33.48 -6.07
C PHE A 172 -14.01 34.99 -6.08
N PHE A 173 -14.96 35.71 -5.46
CA PHE A 173 -14.83 37.15 -5.24
C PHE A 173 -14.87 37.42 -3.75
N VAL A 174 -13.95 38.26 -3.27
CA VAL A 174 -13.89 38.63 -1.85
C VAL A 174 -14.95 39.69 -1.56
N ASP A 175 -15.92 39.34 -0.72
CA ASP A 175 -17.05 40.18 -0.37
C ASP A 175 -16.77 40.99 0.91
N SER A 176 -17.36 42.16 1.00
CA SER A 176 -17.31 43.03 2.18
C SER A 176 -18.33 42.67 3.27
N LEU A 177 -19.29 41.79 2.96
CA LEU A 177 -20.42 41.45 3.84
C LEU A 177 -20.09 40.32 4.83
N SER A 178 -18.98 39.61 4.65
CA SER A 178 -18.58 38.47 5.49
C SER A 178 -17.19 38.69 6.07
N GLU A 179 -17.08 38.78 7.40
CA GLU A 179 -15.79 38.85 8.08
C GLU A 179 -14.98 37.55 7.96
N ASN A 180 -15.66 36.41 7.78
CA ASN A 180 -15.04 35.07 7.63
C ASN A 180 -15.61 34.38 6.39
N GLN A 181 -15.23 34.85 5.21
CA GLN A 181 -15.66 34.23 3.96
C GLN A 181 -14.92 32.90 3.73
N VAL A 182 -15.69 31.83 3.52
CA VAL A 182 -15.17 30.49 3.25
C VAL A 182 -15.17 30.24 1.74
N TYR A 183 -14.05 29.80 1.20
CA TYR A 183 -13.84 29.53 -0.22
C TYR A 183 -13.84 28.03 -0.47
N VAL A 184 -15.01 27.45 -0.74
CA VAL A 184 -15.18 26.01 -0.96
C VAL A 184 -15.01 25.66 -2.43
N ILE A 185 -14.14 24.72 -2.74
CA ILE A 185 -13.97 24.12 -4.06
C ILE A 185 -14.86 22.86 -4.10
N PRO A 186 -15.97 22.87 -4.87
CA PRO A 186 -16.97 21.81 -4.85
C PRO A 186 -16.57 20.64 -5.78
N ASP A 187 -15.38 20.10 -5.59
CA ASP A 187 -14.87 18.97 -6.36
C ASP A 187 -14.16 17.98 -5.43
N LYS A 188 -14.66 16.73 -5.38
CA LYS A 188 -14.08 15.64 -4.57
C LYS A 188 -12.92 14.92 -5.27
N THR A 189 -12.72 15.23 -6.55
CA THR A 189 -11.71 14.57 -7.39
C THR A 189 -10.46 15.42 -7.56
N ILE A 190 -10.32 16.48 -6.76
CA ILE A 190 -9.19 17.41 -6.81
C ILE A 190 -7.89 16.75 -6.34
N ASP A 191 -6.82 17.01 -7.07
CA ASP A 191 -5.44 16.81 -6.62
C ASP A 191 -4.92 18.12 -6.02
N THR A 192 -4.85 18.18 -4.68
CA THR A 192 -4.41 19.38 -3.97
C THR A 192 -2.92 19.65 -4.08
N ALA A 193 -2.11 18.64 -4.47
CA ALA A 193 -0.65 18.78 -4.58
C ALA A 193 -0.21 19.60 -5.81
N ILE A 194 -1.07 19.69 -6.84
CA ILE A 194 -0.77 20.42 -8.09
C ILE A 194 -1.73 21.59 -8.35
N MET A 195 -2.17 22.21 -7.28
CA MET A 195 -3.08 23.35 -7.33
C MET A 195 -2.32 24.67 -7.43
N LYS A 196 -2.88 25.62 -8.19
CA LYS A 196 -2.36 27.00 -8.31
C LYS A 196 -3.43 27.99 -7.89
N VAL A 197 -3.06 28.90 -6.99
CA VAL A 197 -3.94 29.99 -6.52
C VAL A 197 -3.38 31.32 -6.95
N SER A 198 -4.18 32.09 -7.69
CA SER A 198 -3.82 33.43 -8.16
C SER A 198 -4.86 34.44 -7.66
N VAL A 199 -4.38 35.51 -7.01
CA VAL A 199 -5.22 36.58 -6.48
C VAL A 199 -5.03 37.83 -7.31
N PHE A 200 -6.12 38.35 -7.87
CA PHE A 200 -6.18 39.58 -8.65
C PHE A 200 -6.74 40.71 -7.78
N ASN A 201 -6.15 41.90 -7.82
CA ASN A 201 -6.55 43.03 -6.99
C ASN A 201 -7.97 43.55 -7.29
N SER A 202 -8.52 43.25 -8.47
CA SER A 202 -9.88 43.57 -8.85
C SER A 202 -10.41 42.55 -9.87
N PRO A 203 -11.74 42.47 -10.10
CA PRO A 203 -12.34 41.56 -11.09
C PRO A 203 -11.82 41.76 -12.51
N THR A 204 -11.42 42.97 -12.86
CA THR A 204 -10.93 43.38 -14.20
C THR A 204 -9.42 43.42 -14.33
N SER A 205 -8.68 43.21 -13.22
CA SER A 205 -7.21 43.24 -13.25
C SER A 205 -6.65 42.11 -14.09
N SER A 206 -5.63 42.38 -14.89
CA SER A 206 -4.85 41.40 -15.63
C SER A 206 -3.61 40.90 -14.86
N THR A 207 -3.22 41.64 -13.81
CA THR A 207 -2.07 41.29 -12.98
C THR A 207 -2.54 40.52 -11.73
N SER A 208 -1.88 39.42 -11.44
CA SER A 208 -2.17 38.59 -10.26
C SER A 208 -0.94 38.36 -9.42
N GLU A 209 -1.15 38.18 -8.13
CA GLU A 209 -0.14 37.59 -7.22
C GLU A 209 -0.40 36.08 -7.09
N THR A 210 0.66 35.28 -7.24
CA THR A 210 0.57 33.83 -7.01
C THR A 210 0.79 33.56 -5.52
N TYR A 211 -0.09 32.77 -4.95
CA TYR A 211 0.00 32.29 -3.59
C TYR A 211 0.60 30.90 -3.59
N THR A 212 1.51 30.62 -2.68
CA THR A 212 2.17 29.31 -2.50
C THR A 212 1.47 28.51 -1.42
N PHE A 213 1.58 27.19 -1.48
CA PHE A 213 1.03 26.33 -0.43
C PHE A 213 1.80 26.54 0.88
N LEU A 214 1.12 26.51 2.02
CA LEU A 214 1.71 26.84 3.32
C LEU A 214 2.92 25.95 3.66
N GLU A 215 2.87 24.66 3.33
CA GLU A 215 3.98 23.73 3.59
C GLU A 215 5.24 24.08 2.78
N ASP A 216 5.10 24.74 1.65
CA ASP A 216 6.21 25.17 0.79
C ASP A 216 6.76 26.55 1.17
N ALA A 217 6.14 27.24 2.13
CA ALA A 217 6.56 28.56 2.56
C ALA A 217 7.77 28.49 3.51
N ILE A 218 8.91 29.02 3.07
CA ILE A 218 10.17 28.99 3.84
C ILE A 218 10.06 29.84 5.12
N LYS A 219 9.32 30.94 5.04
CA LYS A 219 9.11 31.88 6.15
C LYS A 219 7.72 32.47 6.03
N VAL A 220 6.99 32.54 7.12
CA VAL A 220 5.65 33.14 7.17
C VAL A 220 5.72 34.43 7.99
N ASP A 221 5.44 35.56 7.34
CA ASP A 221 5.25 36.87 7.95
C ASP A 221 3.98 37.53 7.39
N ALA A 222 3.66 38.75 7.83
CA ALA A 222 2.45 39.47 7.43
C ALA A 222 2.34 39.73 5.91
N THR A 223 3.44 39.64 5.16
CA THR A 223 3.49 39.92 3.72
C THR A 223 3.53 38.68 2.84
N THR A 224 3.74 37.53 3.45
CA THR A 224 3.87 36.23 2.76
C THR A 224 2.54 35.86 2.09
N THR A 225 2.59 35.62 0.78
CA THR A 225 1.44 35.15 -0.01
C THR A 225 1.36 33.64 0.06
N TYR A 226 0.63 33.12 1.04
CA TYR A 226 0.37 31.69 1.15
C TYR A 226 -1.12 31.39 1.21
N PHE A 227 -1.47 30.19 0.86
CA PHE A 227 -2.78 29.59 1.12
C PHE A 227 -2.63 28.26 1.85
N ASP A 228 -3.66 27.92 2.56
CA ASP A 228 -3.86 26.61 3.21
C ASP A 228 -5.12 25.96 2.69
N ILE A 229 -5.17 24.64 2.68
CA ILE A 229 -6.34 23.89 2.22
C ILE A 229 -6.74 22.85 3.26
N LYS A 230 -8.05 22.76 3.53
CA LYS A 230 -8.64 21.82 4.48
C LYS A 230 -9.73 21.01 3.82
N GLU A 231 -9.90 19.77 4.26
CA GLU A 231 -11.03 18.94 3.85
C GLU A 231 -12.29 19.37 4.61
N ALA A 232 -13.33 19.78 3.87
CA ALA A 232 -14.63 20.12 4.43
C ALA A 232 -15.43 18.84 4.79
N PRO A 233 -16.39 18.91 5.73
CA PRO A 233 -17.16 17.75 6.20
C PRO A 233 -17.88 16.94 5.11
N ASN A 234 -18.18 17.55 3.96
CA ASN A 234 -18.81 16.92 2.81
C ASN A 234 -17.83 16.30 1.79
N GLY A 235 -16.52 16.29 2.10
CA GLY A 235 -15.46 15.82 1.23
C GLY A 235 -15.08 16.78 0.11
N PHE A 236 -15.48 18.06 0.21
CA PHE A 236 -14.96 19.17 -0.59
C PHE A 236 -13.72 19.75 0.10
N TYR A 237 -13.15 20.79 -0.49
CA TYR A 237 -11.94 21.42 0.05
C TYR A 237 -12.18 22.92 0.27
N GLU A 238 -11.75 23.38 1.44
CA GLU A 238 -11.82 24.79 1.82
C GLU A 238 -10.45 25.44 1.70
N LEU A 239 -10.41 26.59 1.03
CA LEU A 239 -9.22 27.38 0.85
C LEU A 239 -9.17 28.47 1.93
N ASN A 240 -8.07 28.52 2.66
CA ASN A 240 -7.82 29.50 3.72
C ASN A 240 -6.59 30.36 3.37
N PHE A 241 -6.60 31.63 3.82
CA PHE A 241 -5.52 32.58 3.62
C PHE A 241 -5.00 33.10 4.96
N GLY A 242 -3.93 33.85 4.93
CA GLY A 242 -3.40 34.51 6.12
C GLY A 242 -4.37 35.53 6.74
N ASP A 243 -4.05 35.99 7.95
CA ASP A 243 -4.86 36.96 8.73
C ASP A 243 -4.68 38.41 8.26
N GLY A 244 -3.73 38.65 7.36
CA GLY A 244 -3.39 39.99 6.85
C GLY A 244 -2.74 40.92 7.89
N LYS A 245 -2.38 40.41 9.08
CA LYS A 245 -1.79 41.18 10.19
C LYS A 245 -0.45 40.62 10.65
N SER A 246 -0.40 39.39 11.01
CA SER A 246 0.77 38.70 11.58
C SER A 246 1.22 37.49 10.77
N PHE A 247 0.29 36.77 10.23
CA PHE A 247 0.51 35.49 9.53
C PHE A 247 -0.10 35.50 8.14
N GLY A 248 0.72 35.90 7.16
CA GLY A 248 0.37 35.87 5.76
C GLY A 248 -0.62 36.93 5.29
N LYS A 249 -0.57 37.17 3.99
CA LYS A 249 -1.40 38.17 3.33
C LYS A 249 -2.81 37.66 3.11
N SER A 250 -3.81 38.42 3.53
CA SER A 250 -5.22 38.15 3.23
C SER A 250 -5.64 38.84 1.94
N PRO A 251 -6.41 38.21 1.05
CA PRO A 251 -7.01 38.86 -0.11
C PRO A 251 -7.92 40.04 0.32
N LYS A 252 -7.78 41.19 -0.33
CA LYS A 252 -8.56 42.40 0.00
C LYS A 252 -9.97 42.28 -0.55
N VAL A 253 -10.91 42.97 0.10
CA VAL A 253 -12.29 43.13 -0.40
C VAL A 253 -12.27 43.63 -1.84
N GLY A 254 -13.08 43.02 -2.72
CA GLY A 254 -13.12 43.30 -4.14
C GLY A 254 -12.08 42.54 -4.98
N SER A 255 -11.17 41.76 -4.36
CA SER A 255 -10.25 40.90 -5.09
C SER A 255 -10.97 39.72 -5.74
N LYS A 256 -10.40 39.23 -6.85
CA LYS A 256 -10.81 37.99 -7.53
C LYS A 256 -9.76 36.92 -7.27
N ILE A 257 -10.18 35.79 -6.71
CA ILE A 257 -9.36 34.62 -6.46
C ILE A 257 -9.65 33.59 -7.55
N VAL A 258 -8.62 33.16 -8.26
CA VAL A 258 -8.70 32.13 -9.30
C VAL A 258 -7.89 30.92 -8.84
N VAL A 259 -8.58 29.80 -8.66
CA VAL A 259 -7.99 28.53 -8.29
C VAL A 259 -8.00 27.62 -9.52
N THR A 260 -6.82 27.25 -9.98
CA THR A 260 -6.64 26.26 -11.06
C THR A 260 -6.15 24.97 -10.42
N TYR A 261 -6.86 23.89 -10.67
CA TYR A 261 -6.58 22.57 -10.07
C TYR A 261 -6.81 21.45 -11.06
N ASN A 262 -6.28 20.29 -10.76
CA ASN A 262 -6.46 19.07 -11.54
C ASN A 262 -7.54 18.18 -10.92
N SER A 263 -8.52 17.78 -11.73
CA SER A 263 -9.53 16.79 -11.38
C SER A 263 -9.06 15.46 -11.95
N THR A 264 -8.85 14.45 -11.10
CA THR A 264 -8.17 13.19 -11.42
C THR A 264 -9.03 11.97 -11.21
N SER A 265 -8.79 10.91 -12.00
CA SER A 265 -9.31 9.57 -11.80
C SER A 265 -8.51 8.75 -10.77
N ALA A 266 -7.45 9.34 -10.21
CA ALA A 266 -6.63 8.76 -9.17
C ALA A 266 -5.95 7.43 -9.59
N GLN A 267 -6.14 6.35 -8.81
CA GLN A 267 -5.48 5.06 -9.11
C GLN A 267 -5.93 4.41 -10.42
N GLU A 268 -7.11 4.75 -10.94
CA GLU A 268 -7.59 4.22 -12.22
C GLU A 268 -6.69 4.66 -13.40
N GLY A 269 -6.07 5.84 -13.29
CA GLY A 269 -5.12 6.36 -14.27
C GLY A 269 -3.72 5.74 -14.24
N ASN A 270 -3.45 4.77 -13.35
CA ASN A 270 -2.16 4.08 -13.30
C ASN A 270 -2.03 3.02 -14.40
N LEU A 271 -0.78 2.64 -14.72
CA LEU A 271 -0.44 1.60 -15.69
C LEU A 271 -0.88 1.91 -17.14
N CYS A 272 -1.24 3.17 -17.44
CA CYS A 272 -1.48 3.57 -18.82
C CYS A 272 -0.18 3.53 -19.64
N SER A 273 -0.27 3.10 -20.86
CA SER A 273 0.82 3.01 -21.84
C SER A 273 0.34 3.38 -23.23
N GLY A 274 1.26 3.47 -24.20
CA GLY A 274 0.90 3.85 -25.56
C GLY A 274 0.52 5.32 -25.68
N PHE A 275 1.32 6.20 -25.09
CA PHE A 275 1.06 7.65 -25.13
C PHE A 275 1.12 8.20 -26.54
N SER A 276 0.17 9.06 -26.87
CA SER A 276 0.12 9.83 -28.12
C SER A 276 -0.28 11.27 -27.84
N ALA A 277 0.30 12.22 -28.55
CA ALA A 277 -0.10 13.61 -28.47
C ALA A 277 -1.48 13.80 -29.12
N VAL A 278 -2.32 14.64 -28.51
CA VAL A 278 -3.68 14.92 -29.02
C VAL A 278 -3.63 15.92 -30.18
N ALA A 279 -2.67 16.83 -30.17
CA ALA A 279 -2.50 17.84 -31.20
C ALA A 279 -1.02 18.04 -31.53
N ASP A 280 -0.77 18.48 -32.74
CA ASP A 280 0.55 18.88 -33.23
C ASP A 280 1.00 20.20 -32.57
N LEU A 281 2.31 20.40 -32.46
CA LEU A 281 2.88 21.65 -31.95
C LEU A 281 3.08 22.66 -33.08
N GLN A 282 2.59 23.87 -32.92
CA GLN A 282 2.82 24.94 -33.86
C GLN A 282 4.25 25.50 -33.74
N VAL A 283 5.02 25.37 -34.82
CA VAL A 283 6.38 25.88 -34.92
C VAL A 283 6.48 26.79 -36.17
N ASN A 284 6.75 28.10 -35.97
CA ASN A 284 6.78 29.10 -37.02
C ASN A 284 5.52 29.10 -37.91
N GLY A 285 4.33 28.89 -37.31
CA GLY A 285 3.05 28.87 -38.01
C GLY A 285 2.74 27.58 -38.78
N VAL A 286 3.57 26.55 -38.61
CA VAL A 286 3.37 25.21 -39.23
C VAL A 286 3.17 24.18 -38.12
N ASP A 287 2.13 23.38 -38.25
CA ASP A 287 1.86 22.28 -37.31
C ASP A 287 2.90 21.15 -37.51
N ARG A 288 3.54 20.75 -36.43
CA ARG A 288 4.58 19.70 -36.40
C ARG A 288 4.20 18.60 -35.44
N PRO A 289 4.26 17.33 -35.86
CA PRO A 289 3.92 16.20 -35.01
C PRO A 289 4.88 16.12 -33.83
N ILE A 290 4.32 15.90 -32.64
CA ILE A 290 5.07 15.61 -31.44
C ILE A 290 5.45 14.11 -31.48
N LEU A 291 6.75 13.84 -31.49
CA LEU A 291 7.29 12.48 -31.49
C LEU A 291 7.56 12.03 -30.06
N ILE A 292 7.13 10.83 -29.74
CA ILE A 292 7.35 10.22 -28.42
C ILE A 292 8.31 9.06 -28.61
N GLY A 293 9.47 9.15 -27.96
CA GLY A 293 10.50 8.11 -27.92
C GLY A 293 10.21 7.11 -26.78
N SER A 294 11.07 7.06 -25.79
CA SER A 294 10.85 6.24 -24.61
C SER A 294 9.70 6.76 -23.75
N GLN A 295 8.96 5.86 -23.14
CA GLN A 295 7.80 6.20 -22.31
C GLN A 295 7.75 5.28 -21.08
N VAL A 296 7.38 5.84 -19.96
CA VAL A 296 7.16 5.09 -18.72
C VAL A 296 5.67 4.96 -18.50
N SER A 297 5.18 3.76 -18.18
CA SER A 297 3.77 3.57 -17.82
C SER A 297 3.39 4.49 -16.65
N SER A 298 2.17 5.03 -16.68
CA SER A 298 1.72 5.96 -15.65
C SER A 298 1.68 5.32 -14.26
N TYR A 299 1.97 6.11 -13.24
CA TYR A 299 2.11 5.67 -11.85
C TYR A 299 1.79 6.77 -10.85
N GLY A 300 1.62 6.39 -9.59
CA GLY A 300 1.50 7.32 -8.45
C GLY A 300 0.13 7.95 -8.28
N GLY A 301 -0.86 7.56 -9.11
CA GLY A 301 -2.25 7.90 -8.86
C GLY A 301 -2.77 7.15 -7.62
N SER A 302 -3.45 7.85 -6.73
CA SER A 302 -4.05 7.24 -5.55
C SER A 302 -5.34 7.93 -5.14
N ASP A 303 -6.26 7.15 -4.57
CA ASP A 303 -7.49 7.68 -4.01
C ASP A 303 -7.25 8.49 -2.73
N VAL A 304 -8.30 9.17 -2.28
CA VAL A 304 -8.32 9.87 -1.00
C VAL A 304 -7.88 8.93 0.11
N GLU A 305 -7.05 9.42 1.00
CA GLU A 305 -6.55 8.64 2.12
C GLU A 305 -7.69 8.04 2.95
N SER A 306 -7.58 6.74 3.27
CA SER A 306 -8.62 6.03 4.02
C SER A 306 -8.70 6.50 5.48
N ILE A 307 -9.87 6.38 6.09
CA ILE A 307 -10.09 6.69 7.52
C ILE A 307 -9.11 5.92 8.42
N GLU A 308 -8.86 4.64 8.10
CA GLU A 308 -7.95 3.80 8.88
C GLU A 308 -6.49 4.27 8.76
N SER A 309 -6.07 4.74 7.58
CA SER A 309 -4.76 5.33 7.37
C SER A 309 -4.61 6.61 8.18
N VAL A 310 -5.57 7.54 8.09
CA VAL A 310 -5.56 8.80 8.85
C VAL A 310 -5.49 8.52 10.35
N ARG A 311 -6.32 7.59 10.86
CA ARG A 311 -6.34 7.19 12.27
C ARG A 311 -4.99 6.65 12.73
N LYS A 312 -4.28 5.89 11.88
CA LYS A 312 -2.96 5.33 12.16
C LYS A 312 -1.86 6.40 12.10
N LEU A 313 -1.85 7.21 11.03
CA LEU A 313 -0.72 8.09 10.71
C LEU A 313 -0.73 9.42 11.48
N ALA A 314 -1.90 9.97 11.82
CA ALA A 314 -1.99 11.25 12.52
C ALA A 314 -1.27 11.24 13.89
N PRO A 315 -1.45 10.24 14.78
CA PRO A 315 -0.69 10.17 16.04
C PRO A 315 0.81 9.96 15.82
N ILE A 316 1.20 9.19 14.80
CA ILE A 316 2.62 8.93 14.48
C ILE A 316 3.29 10.23 14.04
N GLN A 317 2.70 10.97 13.12
CA GLN A 317 3.26 12.25 12.67
C GLN A 317 3.33 13.28 13.81
N PHE A 318 2.32 13.34 14.65
CA PHE A 318 2.33 14.21 15.83
C PHE A 318 3.47 13.85 16.80
N SER A 319 3.66 12.57 17.10
CA SER A 319 4.75 12.11 17.99
C SER A 319 6.14 12.31 17.40
N ALA A 320 6.28 12.12 16.09
CA ALA A 320 7.55 12.30 15.38
C ALA A 320 8.01 13.76 15.32
N GLN A 321 7.09 14.75 15.38
CA GLN A 321 7.40 16.20 15.31
C GLN A 321 8.36 16.54 14.16
N GLN A 322 8.15 15.95 12.99
CA GLN A 322 8.99 16.08 11.80
C GLN A 322 10.45 15.64 12.02
N ARG A 323 10.69 14.66 12.88
CA ARG A 323 11.99 14.02 13.09
C ARG A 323 11.90 12.53 12.81
N LEU A 324 12.99 11.94 12.34
CA LEU A 324 13.10 10.51 12.07
C LEU A 324 14.03 9.89 13.11
N VAL A 325 13.46 9.34 14.18
CA VAL A 325 14.21 8.78 15.31
C VAL A 325 13.99 7.28 15.43
N THR A 326 12.74 6.82 15.30
CA THR A 326 12.37 5.42 15.43
C THR A 326 11.98 4.81 14.08
N ALA A 327 12.03 3.49 13.96
CA ALA A 327 11.58 2.77 12.77
C ALA A 327 10.12 3.12 12.39
N ILE A 328 9.27 3.37 13.39
CA ILE A 328 7.86 3.76 13.19
C ILE A 328 7.75 5.15 12.57
N ASP A 329 8.63 6.10 12.94
CA ASP A 329 8.63 7.45 12.36
C ASP A 329 9.00 7.39 10.87
N TYR A 330 10.05 6.62 10.50
CA TYR A 330 10.42 6.37 9.10
C TYR A 330 9.26 5.73 8.33
N LYS A 331 8.67 4.66 8.88
CA LYS A 331 7.55 3.94 8.25
C LYS A 331 6.37 4.88 8.03
N GLY A 332 5.92 5.59 9.06
CA GLY A 332 4.79 6.52 8.97
C GLY A 332 5.02 7.66 7.99
N MET A 333 6.25 8.21 7.94
CA MET A 333 6.60 9.28 7.01
C MET A 333 6.60 8.79 5.55
N ILE A 334 7.15 7.58 5.28
CA ILE A 334 7.14 7.00 3.93
C ILE A 334 5.71 6.69 3.49
N GLU A 335 4.90 6.05 4.33
CA GLU A 335 3.50 5.74 4.03
C GLU A 335 2.67 7.01 3.74
N SER A 336 2.93 8.09 4.46
CA SER A 336 2.24 9.38 4.29
C SER A 336 2.65 10.12 3.02
N LYS A 337 3.96 10.24 2.76
CA LYS A 337 4.50 11.10 1.68
C LYS A 337 4.68 10.38 0.33
N PHE A 338 4.80 9.05 0.33
CA PHE A 338 5.07 8.25 -0.87
C PHE A 338 4.00 7.15 -1.11
N PRO A 339 2.79 7.53 -1.50
CA PRO A 339 1.66 6.58 -1.65
C PRO A 339 1.85 5.53 -2.76
N ILE A 340 2.86 5.68 -3.61
CA ILE A 340 3.26 4.65 -4.59
C ILE A 340 3.86 3.41 -3.91
N VAL A 341 4.36 3.55 -2.67
CA VAL A 341 4.86 2.43 -1.88
C VAL A 341 3.67 1.69 -1.27
N GLU A 342 3.49 0.44 -1.64
CA GLU A 342 2.38 -0.40 -1.16
C GLU A 342 2.56 -0.77 0.32
N ASP A 343 3.81 -1.07 0.71
CA ASP A 343 4.16 -1.40 2.08
C ASP A 343 5.65 -1.10 2.34
N VAL A 344 6.00 -0.87 3.59
CA VAL A 344 7.37 -0.54 4.00
C VAL A 344 7.72 -1.17 5.33
N THR A 345 8.93 -1.65 5.45
CA THR A 345 9.52 -2.06 6.72
C THR A 345 10.86 -1.35 6.94
N VAL A 346 11.13 -1.02 8.20
CA VAL A 346 12.32 -0.27 8.60
C VAL A 346 12.90 -0.91 9.86
N TRP A 347 14.24 -1.06 9.91
CA TRP A 347 14.92 -1.58 11.09
C TRP A 347 16.29 -0.95 11.26
N GLY A 348 16.83 -0.95 12.48
CA GLY A 348 18.17 -0.47 12.78
C GLY A 348 19.26 -1.47 12.37
N GLY A 349 20.46 -0.97 12.09
CA GLY A 349 21.60 -1.83 11.76
C GLY A 349 22.05 -2.76 12.90
N GLU A 350 21.64 -2.48 14.11
CA GLU A 350 21.82 -3.35 15.28
C GLU A 350 21.06 -4.69 15.16
N ASP A 351 19.96 -4.71 14.41
CA ASP A 351 19.19 -5.92 14.13
C ASP A 351 19.77 -6.75 12.98
N ASN A 352 20.79 -6.27 12.29
CA ASN A 352 21.45 -7.01 11.21
C ASN A 352 22.46 -8.04 11.75
N PHE A 353 22.76 -9.02 10.91
CA PHE A 353 23.86 -9.93 11.14
C PHE A 353 24.79 -9.98 9.89
N PRO A 354 26.05 -9.57 10.01
CA PRO A 354 26.69 -8.94 11.17
C PRO A 354 26.07 -7.57 11.52
N ILE A 355 26.20 -7.15 12.78
CA ILE A 355 25.70 -5.84 13.26
C ILE A 355 26.40 -4.71 12.50
N ASP A 356 25.62 -3.71 12.07
CA ASP A 356 26.09 -2.57 11.27
C ASP A 356 25.54 -1.25 11.84
N TYR A 357 26.23 -0.72 12.85
CA TYR A 357 25.79 0.49 13.55
C TYR A 357 25.81 1.74 12.68
N GLY A 358 24.93 2.71 12.99
CA GLY A 358 24.83 3.98 12.29
C GLY A 358 24.06 3.90 10.97
N LYS A 359 23.38 2.78 10.71
CA LYS A 359 22.56 2.60 9.52
C LYS A 359 21.11 2.28 9.88
N VAL A 360 20.22 2.77 9.06
CA VAL A 360 18.79 2.41 9.03
C VAL A 360 18.52 1.71 7.71
N TYR A 361 17.98 0.51 7.80
CA TYR A 361 17.62 -0.30 6.66
C TYR A 361 16.16 -0.12 6.34
N ILE A 362 15.86 0.12 5.07
CA ILE A 362 14.52 0.38 4.56
C ILE A 362 14.24 -0.59 3.42
N SER A 363 13.18 -1.36 3.52
CA SER A 363 12.70 -2.19 2.43
C SER A 363 11.32 -1.72 1.99
N LEU A 364 11.17 -1.49 0.68
CA LEU A 364 9.96 -0.94 0.06
C LEU A 364 9.33 -1.99 -0.84
N LYS A 365 8.04 -2.25 -0.63
CA LYS A 365 7.23 -3.04 -1.56
C LYS A 365 6.46 -2.09 -2.47
N PHE A 366 6.58 -2.30 -3.77
CA PHE A 366 5.84 -1.59 -4.80
C PHE A 366 4.71 -2.46 -5.38
N PRO A 367 3.64 -1.86 -5.92
CA PRO A 367 2.63 -2.59 -6.67
C PRO A 367 3.24 -3.38 -7.82
N THR A 368 2.64 -4.52 -8.12
CA THR A 368 3.04 -5.37 -9.25
C THR A 368 2.98 -4.56 -10.56
N GLY A 369 4.02 -4.67 -11.39
CA GLY A 369 4.13 -3.92 -12.66
C GLY A 369 4.84 -2.56 -12.55
N THR A 370 5.22 -2.12 -11.35
CA THR A 370 6.03 -0.90 -11.19
C THR A 370 7.42 -1.12 -11.77
N SER A 371 7.82 -0.29 -12.75
CA SER A 371 9.13 -0.44 -13.40
C SER A 371 10.30 -0.16 -12.44
N ASN A 372 11.44 -0.82 -12.67
CA ASN A 372 12.65 -0.64 -11.85
C ASN A 372 13.11 0.83 -11.82
N LEU A 373 12.92 1.57 -12.91
CA LEU A 373 13.26 2.99 -12.97
C LEU A 373 12.45 3.81 -11.96
N ILE A 374 11.13 3.58 -11.90
CA ILE A 374 10.25 4.26 -10.93
C ILE A 374 10.62 3.90 -9.50
N GLN A 375 10.92 2.62 -9.24
CA GLN A 375 11.35 2.17 -7.93
C GLN A 375 12.64 2.89 -7.49
N GLN A 376 13.64 2.98 -8.36
CA GLN A 376 14.90 3.68 -8.07
C GLN A 376 14.71 5.19 -7.89
N GLN A 377 13.91 5.83 -8.73
CA GLN A 377 13.57 7.25 -8.57
C GLN A 377 12.86 7.53 -7.25
N THR A 378 11.94 6.65 -6.85
CA THR A 378 11.24 6.79 -5.57
C THR A 378 12.20 6.60 -4.39
N LYS A 379 13.08 5.60 -4.43
CA LYS A 379 14.14 5.39 -3.42
C LYS A 379 15.04 6.63 -3.30
N ASN A 380 15.45 7.20 -4.42
CA ASN A 380 16.28 8.42 -4.44
C ASN A 380 15.53 9.62 -3.84
N LYS A 381 14.25 9.82 -4.19
CA LYS A 381 13.44 10.90 -3.61
C LYS A 381 13.25 10.73 -2.11
N ILE A 382 13.01 9.52 -1.63
CA ILE A 382 12.92 9.22 -0.20
C ILE A 382 14.25 9.54 0.48
N LYS A 383 15.37 9.10 -0.10
CA LYS A 383 16.71 9.37 0.45
C LYS A 383 16.97 10.87 0.55
N THR A 384 16.74 11.64 -0.52
CA THR A 384 16.93 13.08 -0.54
C THR A 384 16.03 13.78 0.48
N HIS A 385 14.74 13.45 0.50
CA HIS A 385 13.78 14.06 1.44
C HIS A 385 14.18 13.80 2.91
N PHE A 386 14.61 12.58 3.24
CA PHE A 386 14.99 12.25 4.61
C PHE A 386 16.37 12.78 4.98
N THR A 387 17.36 12.60 4.10
CA THR A 387 18.74 13.01 4.39
C THR A 387 18.88 14.52 4.47
N ASP A 388 18.20 15.23 3.58
CA ASP A 388 18.38 16.69 3.47
C ASP A 388 17.48 17.48 4.41
N SER A 389 16.33 16.93 4.80
CA SER A 389 15.31 17.70 5.55
C SER A 389 15.08 17.22 6.98
N LEU A 390 15.22 15.93 7.27
CA LEU A 390 14.70 15.33 8.50
C LEU A 390 15.71 14.44 9.25
N ALA A 391 16.89 14.17 8.68
CA ALA A 391 17.84 13.22 9.23
C ALA A 391 18.51 13.73 10.51
N ILE A 392 18.71 12.81 11.45
CA ILE A 392 19.63 12.96 12.57
C ILE A 392 21.05 12.79 12.05
N MET A 393 21.99 13.63 12.50
CA MET A 393 23.39 13.54 12.10
C MET A 393 23.95 12.11 12.34
N SER A 394 24.72 11.60 11.38
CA SER A 394 25.43 10.30 11.46
C SER A 394 24.60 9.03 11.26
N ILE A 395 23.40 9.13 10.65
CA ILE A 395 22.62 7.96 10.24
C ILE A 395 22.61 7.88 8.71
N ASP A 396 23.02 6.74 8.15
CA ASP A 396 22.91 6.44 6.72
C ASP A 396 21.68 5.56 6.44
N ASN A 397 20.93 5.90 5.39
CA ASN A 397 19.75 5.16 4.96
C ASN A 397 20.11 4.18 3.83
N VAL A 398 19.94 2.90 4.09
CA VAL A 398 20.26 1.80 3.17
C VAL A 398 18.95 1.15 2.69
N PHE A 399 18.75 1.13 1.37
CA PHE A 399 17.60 0.42 0.79
C PHE A 399 17.96 -1.03 0.50
N VAL A 400 17.10 -1.94 0.97
CA VAL A 400 17.20 -3.39 0.76
C VAL A 400 15.99 -3.88 -0.02
N GLU A 401 16.20 -4.76 -0.99
CA GLU A 401 15.10 -5.31 -1.78
C GLU A 401 14.23 -6.26 -0.92
N PRO A 402 12.90 -6.29 -1.15
CA PRO A 402 12.03 -7.28 -0.53
C PRO A 402 12.38 -8.69 -0.99
N GLU A 403 12.43 -9.63 -0.06
CA GLU A 403 12.64 -11.04 -0.33
C GLU A 403 11.34 -11.84 -0.13
N MET A 404 10.92 -12.55 -1.19
CA MET A 404 9.73 -13.38 -1.12
C MET A 404 10.09 -14.75 -0.55
N SER A 405 9.43 -15.13 0.53
CA SER A 405 9.53 -16.45 1.13
C SER A 405 8.22 -17.21 0.93
N PHE A 406 8.30 -18.37 0.34
CA PHE A 406 7.12 -19.16 -0.04
C PHE A 406 6.79 -20.17 1.06
N LEU A 407 5.50 -20.32 1.35
CA LEU A 407 5.03 -21.36 2.24
C LEU A 407 4.48 -22.53 1.42
N GLU A 408 4.98 -23.72 1.71
CA GLU A 408 4.45 -25.00 1.20
C GLU A 408 3.52 -25.58 2.26
N LEU A 409 2.27 -25.82 1.89
CA LEU A 409 1.25 -26.27 2.81
C LEU A 409 0.73 -27.64 2.38
N GLN A 410 0.85 -28.61 3.27
CA GLN A 410 0.23 -29.91 3.09
C GLN A 410 -0.86 -30.08 4.16
N THR A 411 -2.11 -29.99 3.72
CA THR A 411 -3.28 -30.12 4.59
C THR A 411 -3.88 -31.50 4.48
N ASN A 412 -4.03 -32.18 5.61
CA ASN A 412 -4.75 -33.44 5.74
C ASN A 412 -6.03 -33.17 6.54
N PHE A 413 -7.19 -33.45 6.00
CA PHE A 413 -8.46 -33.27 6.70
C PHE A 413 -9.28 -34.59 6.74
N TYR A 414 -10.05 -34.73 7.79
CA TYR A 414 -10.94 -35.88 8.00
C TYR A 414 -12.38 -35.44 7.79
N TYR A 415 -13.14 -36.18 7.02
CA TYR A 415 -14.53 -35.85 6.72
C TYR A 415 -15.46 -37.06 6.75
N ASN A 416 -16.75 -36.82 7.03
CA ASN A 416 -17.79 -37.81 7.06
C ASN A 416 -18.62 -37.77 5.76
N ASN A 417 -18.54 -38.81 4.96
CA ASN A 417 -19.27 -38.95 3.69
C ASN A 417 -20.81 -38.85 3.82
N SER A 418 -21.37 -39.15 4.99
CA SER A 418 -22.82 -39.10 5.19
C SER A 418 -23.36 -37.68 5.38
N LEU A 419 -22.50 -36.73 5.65
CA LEU A 419 -22.85 -35.32 5.91
C LEU A 419 -22.68 -34.39 4.70
N THR A 420 -22.19 -34.90 3.57
CA THR A 420 -21.97 -34.13 2.37
C THR A 420 -22.37 -34.87 1.10
N SER A 421 -22.82 -34.14 0.10
CA SER A 421 -23.03 -34.67 -1.27
C SER A 421 -21.82 -34.42 -2.19
N LYS A 422 -20.78 -33.74 -1.69
CA LYS A 422 -19.58 -33.39 -2.45
C LYS A 422 -18.65 -34.61 -2.54
N THR A 423 -17.93 -34.72 -3.64
CA THR A 423 -16.87 -35.73 -3.80
C THR A 423 -15.62 -35.31 -3.02
N GLN A 424 -14.76 -36.25 -2.67
CA GLN A 424 -13.47 -36.01 -2.04
C GLN A 424 -12.65 -34.94 -2.83
N SER A 425 -12.54 -35.11 -4.13
CA SER A 425 -11.82 -34.19 -5.01
C SER A 425 -12.41 -32.76 -4.96
N THR A 426 -13.73 -32.62 -4.84
CA THR A 426 -14.39 -31.32 -4.70
C THR A 426 -14.04 -30.68 -3.36
N LEU A 427 -14.03 -31.42 -2.28
CA LEU A 427 -13.63 -30.95 -0.95
C LEU A 427 -12.16 -30.54 -0.93
N GLU A 428 -11.27 -31.37 -1.48
CA GLU A 428 -9.83 -31.04 -1.61
C GLU A 428 -9.60 -29.76 -2.38
N ASN A 429 -10.31 -29.55 -3.49
CA ASN A 429 -10.23 -28.29 -4.24
C ASN A 429 -10.80 -27.09 -3.46
N SER A 430 -11.89 -27.27 -2.71
CA SER A 430 -12.45 -26.22 -1.87
C SER A 430 -11.45 -25.79 -0.79
N VAL A 431 -10.76 -26.72 -0.17
CA VAL A 431 -9.70 -26.45 0.82
C VAL A 431 -8.53 -25.69 0.17
N LYS A 432 -8.07 -26.12 -1.00
CA LYS A 432 -6.98 -25.39 -1.73
C LYS A 432 -7.36 -23.95 -2.06
N VAL A 433 -8.57 -23.74 -2.57
CA VAL A 433 -9.08 -22.40 -2.89
C VAL A 433 -9.21 -21.53 -1.64
N ALA A 434 -9.68 -22.10 -0.53
CA ALA A 434 -9.76 -21.36 0.73
C ALA A 434 -8.39 -20.92 1.23
N ILE A 435 -7.37 -21.81 1.16
CA ILE A 435 -5.99 -21.48 1.51
C ILE A 435 -5.46 -20.35 0.61
N SER A 436 -5.66 -20.45 -0.70
CA SER A 436 -5.24 -19.43 -1.67
C SER A 436 -5.89 -18.06 -1.40
N ASN A 437 -7.20 -18.04 -1.15
CA ASN A 437 -7.95 -16.84 -0.80
C ASN A 437 -7.47 -16.24 0.53
N HIS A 438 -7.20 -17.06 1.52
CA HIS A 438 -6.67 -16.63 2.81
C HIS A 438 -5.32 -15.92 2.64
N PHE A 439 -4.43 -16.46 1.81
CA PHE A 439 -3.14 -15.83 1.50
C PHE A 439 -3.29 -14.53 0.73
N THR A 440 -4.11 -14.50 -0.30
CA THR A 440 -4.36 -13.29 -1.09
C THR A 440 -4.91 -12.14 -0.25
N SER A 441 -5.77 -12.45 0.73
CA SER A 441 -6.41 -11.44 1.57
C SER A 441 -5.54 -10.95 2.73
N ASN A 442 -4.68 -11.81 3.30
CA ASN A 442 -4.02 -11.54 4.58
C ASN A 442 -2.50 -11.36 4.49
N TYR A 443 -1.86 -11.86 3.41
CA TYR A 443 -0.40 -11.88 3.29
C TYR A 443 0.09 -11.05 2.10
N GLY A 444 1.35 -11.20 1.74
CA GLY A 444 1.98 -10.39 0.70
C GLY A 444 2.44 -9.01 1.17
N LYS A 445 2.48 -8.76 2.50
CA LYS A 445 2.99 -7.54 3.13
C LYS A 445 4.05 -7.88 4.17
N PHE A 446 4.90 -6.89 4.51
CA PHE A 446 5.89 -7.05 5.56
C PHE A 446 5.25 -7.30 6.94
N GLU A 447 6.02 -7.90 7.85
CA GLU A 447 5.64 -8.11 9.27
C GLU A 447 4.35 -8.93 9.47
N LYS A 448 3.78 -9.53 8.42
CA LYS A 448 2.59 -10.38 8.52
C LYS A 448 2.96 -11.76 9.02
N LYS A 449 2.63 -12.03 10.28
CA LYS A 449 2.87 -13.33 10.92
C LYS A 449 1.88 -14.36 10.42
N PHE A 450 2.38 -15.47 9.88
CA PHE A 450 1.53 -16.61 9.57
C PHE A 450 1.14 -17.33 10.87
N ARG A 451 -0.14 -17.63 11.02
CA ARG A 451 -0.69 -18.41 12.13
C ARG A 451 -1.50 -19.55 11.59
N ARG A 452 -1.15 -20.78 11.97
CA ARG A 452 -1.80 -21.99 11.47
C ARG A 452 -3.24 -22.14 11.97
N SER A 453 -3.52 -21.83 13.24
CA SER A 453 -4.82 -22.11 13.84
C SER A 453 -6.00 -21.36 13.20
N PRO A 454 -5.95 -20.06 12.86
CA PRO A 454 -7.05 -19.40 12.16
C PRO A 454 -7.35 -20.02 10.80
N LEU A 455 -6.31 -20.43 10.05
CA LEU A 455 -6.50 -21.08 8.76
C LEU A 455 -7.13 -22.46 8.89
N LEU A 456 -6.75 -23.25 9.91
CA LEU A 456 -7.40 -24.54 10.18
C LEU A 456 -8.87 -24.35 10.57
N THR A 457 -9.21 -23.33 11.36
CA THR A 457 -10.61 -23.01 11.68
C THR A 457 -11.41 -22.67 10.42
N GLU A 458 -10.85 -21.85 9.52
CA GLU A 458 -11.48 -21.56 8.22
C GLU A 458 -11.72 -22.84 7.40
N ILE A 459 -10.77 -23.78 7.41
CA ILE A 459 -10.90 -25.06 6.69
C ILE A 459 -11.98 -25.93 7.32
N ASP A 460 -12.01 -26.02 8.64
CA ASP A 460 -13.01 -26.83 9.37
C ASP A 460 -14.44 -26.27 9.17
N ASP A 461 -14.58 -24.97 9.00
CA ASP A 461 -15.86 -24.29 8.77
C ASP A 461 -16.33 -24.31 7.30
N LEU A 462 -15.52 -24.80 6.34
CA LEU A 462 -15.86 -24.82 4.91
C LEU A 462 -17.04 -25.74 4.58
N ASP A 463 -17.17 -26.85 5.29
CA ASP A 463 -18.23 -27.82 5.08
C ASP A 463 -18.50 -28.59 6.38
N LYS A 464 -19.78 -28.76 6.71
CA LYS A 464 -20.20 -29.48 7.93
C LYS A 464 -19.72 -30.94 7.99
N SER A 465 -19.28 -31.50 6.88
CA SER A 465 -18.70 -32.82 6.82
C SER A 465 -17.25 -32.90 7.30
N ILE A 466 -16.52 -31.79 7.30
CA ILE A 466 -15.12 -31.72 7.76
C ILE A 466 -15.15 -31.76 9.30
N LEU A 467 -14.48 -32.75 9.86
CA LEU A 467 -14.50 -33.04 11.30
C LEU A 467 -13.23 -32.51 12.00
N ALA A 468 -12.10 -32.56 11.31
CA ALA A 468 -10.82 -32.09 11.81
C ALA A 468 -9.84 -31.89 10.66
N SER A 469 -8.92 -30.94 10.82
CA SER A 469 -7.85 -30.72 9.87
C SER A 469 -6.48 -30.60 10.55
N ARG A 470 -5.45 -31.00 9.83
CA ARG A 470 -4.05 -30.89 10.23
C ARG A 470 -3.24 -30.37 9.06
N MET A 471 -2.25 -29.51 9.35
CA MET A 471 -1.40 -28.90 8.33
C MET A 471 0.07 -29.04 8.70
N ASP A 472 0.86 -29.52 7.75
CA ASP A 472 2.32 -29.53 7.81
C ASP A 472 2.84 -28.39 6.93
N ILE A 473 3.83 -27.64 7.43
CA ILE A 473 4.30 -26.39 6.83
C ILE A 473 5.80 -26.49 6.58
N LYS A 474 6.20 -26.12 5.36
CA LYS A 474 7.61 -25.85 5.04
C LYS A 474 7.77 -24.41 4.54
N VAL A 475 8.91 -23.82 4.83
CA VAL A 475 9.32 -22.53 4.32
C VAL A 475 10.26 -22.75 3.14
N GLN A 476 10.00 -22.11 2.01
CA GLN A 476 10.75 -22.28 0.76
C GLN A 476 11.41 -20.98 0.36
N GLN A 477 12.68 -21.08 -0.03
CA GLN A 477 13.44 -20.03 -0.72
C GLN A 477 13.73 -20.46 -2.16
N ARG A 478 13.92 -19.48 -3.04
CA ARG A 478 14.22 -19.69 -4.46
C ARG A 478 15.49 -18.95 -4.83
N PHE A 479 16.42 -19.61 -5.48
CA PHE A 479 17.62 -18.95 -5.97
C PHE A 479 17.98 -19.43 -7.39
N ASN A 480 18.64 -18.56 -8.14
CA ASN A 480 19.08 -18.83 -9.51
C ASN A 480 20.57 -19.14 -9.51
N PRO A 481 20.97 -20.42 -9.59
CA PRO A 481 22.39 -20.77 -9.66
C PRO A 481 22.97 -20.42 -11.04
N ALA A 482 24.24 -20.02 -11.05
CA ALA A 482 25.01 -19.91 -12.29
C ALA A 482 25.34 -21.32 -12.79
N LEU A 483 24.69 -21.72 -13.89
CA LEU A 483 24.84 -23.07 -14.43
C LEU A 483 26.25 -23.32 -14.95
N GLY A 484 26.82 -24.48 -14.59
CA GLY A 484 28.15 -24.89 -14.98
C GLY A 484 29.30 -24.13 -14.31
N GLN A 485 29.03 -23.28 -13.35
CA GLN A 485 30.02 -22.52 -12.58
C GLN A 485 30.02 -22.94 -11.10
N ASN A 486 31.18 -23.17 -10.55
CA ASN A 486 31.29 -23.52 -9.13
C ASN A 486 31.34 -22.23 -8.30
N LEU A 487 30.25 -21.91 -7.64
CA LEU A 487 30.10 -20.73 -6.81
C LEU A 487 29.57 -21.09 -5.42
N ALA A 488 29.80 -20.18 -4.47
CA ALA A 488 29.18 -20.22 -3.16
C ALA A 488 27.83 -19.48 -3.20
N TYR A 489 26.86 -19.95 -2.42
CA TYR A 489 25.54 -19.35 -2.30
C TYR A 489 25.11 -19.32 -0.84
N ASP A 490 24.63 -18.16 -0.39
CA ASP A 490 24.01 -18.00 0.91
C ASP A 490 22.49 -17.83 0.73
N ILE A 491 21.72 -18.70 1.36
CA ILE A 491 20.26 -18.74 1.29
C ILE A 491 19.73 -18.54 2.70
N ASN A 492 18.98 -17.45 2.91
CA ASN A 492 18.46 -17.10 4.22
C ASN A 492 16.97 -17.38 4.30
N PHE A 493 16.55 -18.10 5.33
CA PHE A 493 15.15 -18.30 5.66
C PHE A 493 14.70 -17.25 6.69
N PRO A 494 13.45 -16.76 6.60
CA PRO A 494 12.93 -15.71 7.48
C PRO A 494 12.68 -16.16 8.92
N VAL A 495 12.89 -17.46 9.22
CA VAL A 495 12.57 -18.09 10.50
C VAL A 495 13.64 -19.09 10.91
N ALA A 496 13.74 -19.36 12.21
CA ALA A 496 14.56 -20.46 12.70
C ALA A 496 14.04 -21.81 12.18
N LEU A 497 14.96 -22.70 11.86
CA LEU A 497 14.66 -24.02 11.32
C LEU A 497 14.67 -25.09 12.42
N SER A 498 14.06 -26.21 12.15
CA SER A 498 14.14 -27.38 13.04
C SER A 498 15.59 -27.86 13.18
N SER A 499 15.96 -28.28 14.37
CA SER A 499 17.28 -28.89 14.60
C SER A 499 17.38 -30.24 13.92
N THR A 500 18.61 -30.67 13.66
CA THR A 500 18.88 -32.00 13.07
C THR A 500 18.33 -33.11 13.91
N ASN A 501 17.70 -34.09 13.26
CA ASN A 501 17.30 -35.35 13.87
C ASN A 501 17.78 -36.54 13.00
N THR A 502 17.61 -37.76 13.47
CA THR A 502 18.04 -38.98 12.78
C THR A 502 16.96 -39.60 11.90
N SER A 503 15.75 -39.04 11.91
CA SER A 503 14.60 -39.58 11.19
C SER A 503 14.18 -38.75 9.98
N ASP A 504 14.33 -37.41 10.04
CA ASP A 504 13.76 -36.54 9.05
C ASP A 504 14.79 -35.59 8.41
N TYR A 505 14.60 -35.32 7.14
CA TYR A 505 15.35 -34.29 6.43
C TYR A 505 14.69 -32.92 6.63
N ILE A 506 15.45 -32.00 7.20
CA ILE A 506 14.95 -30.64 7.51
C ILE A 506 14.99 -29.76 6.27
N ILE A 507 16.06 -29.88 5.46
CA ILE A 507 16.26 -29.12 4.22
C ILE A 507 16.25 -30.08 3.03
N SER A 508 15.57 -29.68 1.97
CA SER A 508 15.61 -30.38 0.69
C SER A 508 15.46 -29.41 -0.48
N SER A 509 16.08 -29.69 -1.62
CA SER A 509 15.93 -28.88 -2.84
C SER A 509 15.00 -29.54 -3.87
N SER A 510 14.52 -28.76 -4.85
CA SER A 510 14.00 -29.29 -6.10
C SER A 510 15.11 -29.96 -6.91
N MET A 511 14.72 -30.76 -7.93
CA MET A 511 15.68 -31.48 -8.79
C MET A 511 16.48 -30.53 -9.68
N PHE A 512 17.76 -30.89 -9.82
CA PHE A 512 18.70 -30.26 -10.76
C PHE A 512 19.61 -31.34 -11.35
N ILE A 513 20.32 -31.04 -12.44
CA ILE A 513 21.30 -31.93 -13.04
C ILE A 513 22.69 -31.62 -12.47
N PHE A 514 23.32 -32.63 -11.90
CA PHE A 514 24.66 -32.55 -11.37
C PHE A 514 25.48 -33.75 -11.87
N ASN A 515 26.61 -33.50 -12.53
CA ASN A 515 27.41 -34.53 -13.19
C ASN A 515 26.63 -35.44 -14.17
N GLY A 516 25.57 -34.90 -14.81
CA GLY A 516 24.73 -35.65 -15.73
C GLY A 516 23.61 -36.47 -15.09
N GLU A 517 23.51 -36.48 -13.77
CA GLU A 517 22.49 -37.23 -12.99
C GLU A 517 21.44 -36.27 -12.42
N ASN A 518 20.20 -36.72 -12.28
CA ASN A 518 19.13 -35.97 -11.63
C ASN A 518 19.28 -36.04 -10.12
N CYS A 519 19.67 -34.94 -9.52
CA CYS A 519 20.00 -34.85 -8.10
C CYS A 519 19.14 -33.84 -7.34
N ILE A 520 19.06 -34.01 -6.05
CA ILE A 520 18.61 -33.01 -5.06
C ILE A 520 19.73 -32.79 -4.06
N PHE A 521 19.76 -31.68 -3.39
CA PHE A 521 20.53 -31.58 -2.16
C PHE A 521 19.61 -31.63 -0.94
N ARG A 522 20.12 -32.16 0.16
CA ARG A 522 19.42 -32.30 1.44
C ARG A 522 20.40 -32.24 2.59
N ASN A 523 19.94 -31.96 3.82
CA ASN A 523 20.80 -32.14 4.97
C ASN A 523 21.07 -33.62 5.23
N LYS A 524 22.24 -33.93 5.77
CA LYS A 524 22.57 -35.27 6.23
C LYS A 524 21.87 -35.54 7.56
N LEU A 525 21.27 -36.73 7.70
CA LEU A 525 20.59 -37.13 8.95
C LEU A 525 21.49 -36.99 10.16
N GLY A 526 21.03 -36.29 11.19
CA GLY A 526 21.74 -36.00 12.42
C GLY A 526 22.94 -35.03 12.29
N LYS A 527 23.07 -34.33 11.15
CA LYS A 527 24.15 -33.36 10.89
C LYS A 527 23.63 -32.10 10.19
N ASN A 528 24.35 -30.98 10.36
CA ASN A 528 24.07 -29.71 9.72
C ASN A 528 24.63 -29.61 8.29
N THR A 529 25.40 -30.62 7.85
CA THR A 529 26.04 -30.62 6.54
C THR A 529 25.07 -30.99 5.43
N ILE A 530 25.24 -30.42 4.25
CA ILE A 530 24.44 -30.64 3.07
C ILE A 530 25.13 -31.63 2.12
N GLU A 531 24.36 -32.61 1.63
CA GLU A 531 24.81 -33.61 0.66
C GLU A 531 24.01 -33.51 -0.64
N ILE A 532 24.65 -33.85 -1.77
CA ILE A 532 23.95 -34.07 -3.06
C ILE A 532 23.59 -35.55 -3.15
N PHE A 533 22.33 -35.80 -3.41
CA PHE A 533 21.72 -37.11 -3.41
C PHE A 533 20.95 -37.37 -4.72
N GLU A 534 21.13 -38.55 -5.30
CA GLU A 534 20.38 -39.00 -6.44
C GLU A 534 19.16 -39.85 -6.00
N PRO A 535 17.92 -39.34 -6.14
CA PRO A 535 16.73 -40.02 -5.60
C PRO A 535 16.46 -41.39 -6.22
N ASN A 536 16.77 -41.58 -7.51
CA ASN A 536 16.43 -42.80 -8.24
C ASN A 536 17.31 -43.99 -7.83
N THR A 537 18.58 -43.77 -7.56
CA THR A 537 19.54 -44.84 -7.18
C THR A 537 19.81 -44.89 -5.68
N GLY A 538 19.41 -43.86 -4.93
CA GLY A 538 19.71 -43.76 -3.52
C GLY A 538 21.17 -43.42 -3.21
N LYS A 539 21.96 -42.98 -4.21
CA LYS A 539 23.37 -42.71 -4.08
C LYS A 539 23.64 -41.29 -3.61
N VAL A 540 24.59 -41.12 -2.68
CA VAL A 540 25.17 -39.82 -2.36
C VAL A 540 26.27 -39.52 -3.37
N VAL A 541 26.02 -38.44 -4.17
CA VAL A 541 26.96 -38.01 -5.24
C VAL A 541 28.06 -37.11 -4.68
N SER A 542 27.71 -36.22 -3.71
CA SER A 542 28.69 -35.42 -2.98
C SER A 542 28.29 -35.37 -1.49
N GLY A 543 29.25 -35.65 -0.61
CA GLY A 543 28.97 -35.83 0.81
C GLY A 543 28.95 -34.56 1.65
N ASN A 544 29.48 -33.47 1.16
CA ASN A 544 29.43 -32.15 1.81
C ASN A 544 29.60 -31.03 0.76
N ILE A 545 28.59 -30.23 0.58
CA ILE A 545 28.61 -29.02 -0.29
C ILE A 545 28.34 -27.75 0.49
N GLY A 546 28.09 -27.84 1.81
CA GLY A 546 27.73 -26.69 2.63
C GLY A 546 27.15 -27.06 3.98
N GLU A 547 26.77 -26.07 4.73
CA GLU A 547 26.21 -26.22 6.07
C GLU A 547 25.01 -25.29 6.26
N TYR A 548 24.12 -25.67 7.19
CA TYR A 548 23.03 -24.78 7.62
C TYR A 548 23.06 -24.54 9.13
N ASP A 549 22.71 -23.33 9.51
CA ASP A 549 22.48 -22.95 10.90
C ASP A 549 20.98 -22.90 11.18
N PHE A 550 20.53 -23.77 12.05
CA PHE A 550 19.10 -23.88 12.39
C PHE A 550 18.60 -22.68 13.23
N LEU A 551 19.46 -22.00 13.99
CA LEU A 551 19.09 -20.85 14.82
C LEU A 551 18.88 -19.59 13.99
N THR A 552 19.80 -19.32 13.08
CA THR A 552 19.71 -18.13 12.20
C THR A 552 18.88 -18.37 10.96
N GLY A 553 18.59 -19.63 10.61
CA GLY A 553 17.90 -19.97 9.37
C GLY A 553 18.76 -19.76 8.12
N SER A 554 20.09 -19.74 8.25
CA SER A 554 21.00 -19.56 7.11
C SER A 554 21.48 -20.90 6.56
N LEU A 555 21.56 -21.00 5.24
CA LEU A 555 22.13 -22.13 4.49
C LEU A 555 23.24 -21.60 3.61
N SER A 556 24.48 -22.02 3.86
CA SER A 556 25.65 -21.66 3.05
C SER A 556 26.10 -22.86 2.22
N LEU A 557 26.03 -22.74 0.90
CA LEU A 557 26.59 -23.69 -0.06
C LEU A 557 27.99 -23.19 -0.48
N THR A 558 29.02 -23.94 -0.19
CA THR A 558 30.43 -23.53 -0.46
C THR A 558 30.92 -23.94 -1.84
N THR A 559 30.38 -25.04 -2.38
CA THR A 559 30.77 -25.60 -3.68
C THR A 559 29.55 -26.18 -4.39
N PHE A 560 28.92 -25.37 -5.23
CA PHE A 560 27.72 -25.80 -5.92
C PHE A 560 27.75 -25.38 -7.40
N PHE A 561 27.65 -26.36 -8.33
CA PHE A 561 27.79 -26.15 -9.77
C PHE A 561 26.80 -27.01 -10.57
N PRO A 562 25.48 -26.80 -10.48
CA PRO A 562 24.52 -27.53 -11.27
C PRO A 562 24.70 -27.20 -12.75
N THR A 563 24.50 -28.20 -13.63
CA THR A 563 24.59 -28.00 -15.07
C THR A 563 23.27 -27.60 -15.71
N ALA A 564 22.14 -27.99 -15.12
CA ALA A 564 20.80 -27.59 -15.52
C ALA A 564 19.81 -27.72 -14.36
N ILE A 565 18.68 -27.05 -14.49
CA ILE A 565 17.53 -27.15 -13.54
C ILE A 565 16.46 -28.02 -14.19
N VAL A 566 15.91 -28.96 -13.44
CA VAL A 566 14.85 -29.88 -13.92
C VAL A 566 13.48 -29.25 -13.69
N GLY A 567 12.54 -29.48 -14.61
CA GLY A 567 11.15 -29.04 -14.47
C GLY A 567 10.80 -27.71 -15.12
N GLY A 568 11.71 -27.12 -15.92
CA GLY A 568 11.44 -25.88 -16.69
C GLY A 568 11.36 -24.60 -15.84
N LEU A 569 11.77 -24.68 -14.58
CA LEU A 569 11.85 -23.50 -13.70
C LEU A 569 13.20 -22.80 -13.89
N PRO A 570 13.27 -21.47 -13.79
CA PRO A 570 14.52 -20.72 -13.85
C PRO A 570 15.31 -20.72 -12.53
N TYR A 571 14.80 -21.34 -11.48
CA TYR A 571 15.35 -21.33 -10.13
C TYR A 571 15.27 -22.72 -9.47
N ILE A 572 16.12 -22.93 -8.46
CA ILE A 572 16.02 -24.07 -7.57
C ILE A 572 15.19 -23.65 -6.34
N LYS A 573 14.19 -24.47 -6.01
CA LYS A 573 13.43 -24.37 -4.77
C LYS A 573 14.22 -25.03 -3.63
N VAL A 574 14.29 -24.37 -2.49
CA VAL A 574 14.91 -24.92 -1.27
C VAL A 574 13.87 -24.87 -0.16
N SER A 575 13.39 -26.02 0.25
CA SER A 575 12.34 -26.15 1.25
C SER A 575 12.95 -26.57 2.58
N ALA A 576 12.55 -25.91 3.65
CA ALA A 576 13.03 -26.18 4.99
C ALA A 576 11.86 -26.29 5.99
N THR A 577 12.00 -27.17 6.99
CA THR A 577 11.02 -27.31 8.06
C THR A 577 11.32 -26.28 9.16
N PRO A 578 10.40 -25.36 9.46
CA PRO A 578 10.58 -24.36 10.51
C PRO A 578 10.56 -24.99 11.90
N LEU A 579 11.20 -24.35 12.87
CA LEU A 579 11.22 -24.78 14.27
C LEU A 579 9.81 -24.78 14.89
N ASP A 580 9.07 -23.70 14.66
CA ASP A 580 7.66 -23.56 15.07
C ASP A 580 6.77 -23.59 13.83
N GLN A 581 5.87 -24.57 13.76
CA GLN A 581 4.87 -24.66 12.71
C GLN A 581 3.53 -24.00 13.08
N GLY A 582 3.37 -23.51 14.30
CA GLY A 582 2.17 -22.83 14.76
C GLY A 582 2.13 -21.36 14.37
N VAL A 583 3.26 -20.67 14.53
CA VAL A 583 3.41 -19.26 14.28
C VAL A 583 4.74 -18.97 13.57
N LEU A 584 4.67 -18.48 12.33
CA LEU A 584 5.84 -18.03 11.58
C LEU A 584 5.85 -16.51 11.54
N SER A 585 6.93 -15.90 12.01
CA SER A 585 7.13 -14.45 11.98
C SER A 585 8.25 -14.12 11.00
N PRO A 586 7.97 -13.47 9.86
CA PRO A 586 9.02 -13.11 8.92
C PRO A 586 9.88 -12.00 9.54
N LEU A 587 11.18 -12.11 9.37
CA LEU A 587 12.14 -11.12 9.84
C LEU A 587 12.42 -10.09 8.72
N ARG A 588 12.63 -8.84 9.10
CA ARG A 588 13.15 -7.76 8.23
C ARG A 588 12.40 -7.61 6.90
N ASN A 589 13.12 -7.74 5.77
CA ASN A 589 12.63 -7.55 4.40
C ASN A 589 11.90 -8.76 3.80
N PHE A 590 11.63 -9.81 4.58
CA PHE A 590 10.94 -10.99 4.08
C PHE A 590 9.42 -10.82 4.05
N ILE A 591 8.80 -11.33 2.99
CA ILE A 591 7.35 -11.35 2.79
C ILE A 591 6.90 -12.79 2.56
N PHE A 592 5.93 -13.27 3.36
CA PHE A 592 5.34 -14.58 3.12
C PHE A 592 4.34 -14.56 1.98
N THR A 593 4.43 -15.58 1.13
CA THR A 593 3.47 -15.88 0.06
C THR A 593 3.26 -17.39 -0.03
N LEU A 594 2.21 -17.82 -0.74
CA LEU A 594 1.92 -19.25 -0.94
C LEU A 594 2.65 -19.77 -2.19
N ASP A 595 3.25 -20.96 -2.11
CA ASP A 595 3.58 -21.71 -3.31
C ASP A 595 2.36 -22.53 -3.77
N GLU A 596 1.61 -22.01 -4.75
CA GLU A 596 0.40 -22.66 -5.26
C GLU A 596 0.67 -24.07 -5.80
N SER A 597 1.87 -24.36 -6.31
CA SER A 597 2.24 -25.68 -6.81
C SER A 597 2.44 -26.72 -5.70
N GLU A 598 2.71 -26.26 -4.48
CA GLU A 598 2.89 -27.07 -3.27
C GLU A 598 1.75 -26.90 -2.24
N ASN A 599 0.65 -26.25 -2.65
CA ASN A 599 -0.58 -26.19 -1.88
C ASN A 599 -1.35 -27.50 -2.08
N LYS A 600 -1.18 -28.44 -1.15
CA LYS A 600 -1.73 -29.81 -1.22
C LYS A 600 -2.79 -30.03 -0.17
N ALA A 601 -3.92 -30.61 -0.56
CA ALA A 601 -4.98 -31.02 0.36
C ALA A 601 -5.36 -32.48 0.11
N PHE A 602 -5.46 -33.24 1.18
CA PHE A 602 -5.81 -34.67 1.17
C PHE A 602 -6.97 -34.93 2.12
N GLY A 603 -8.09 -35.39 1.57
CA GLY A 603 -9.27 -35.75 2.32
C GLY A 603 -9.21 -37.22 2.75
N ASN A 604 -9.45 -37.49 4.03
CA ASN A 604 -9.54 -38.84 4.58
C ASN A 604 -10.96 -39.06 5.08
N VAL A 605 -11.60 -40.15 4.64
CA VAL A 605 -12.93 -40.54 5.12
C VAL A 605 -12.81 -41.06 6.53
N GLU A 606 -13.51 -40.44 7.48
CA GLU A 606 -13.67 -41.00 8.82
C GLU A 606 -14.92 -41.88 8.85
N THR A 607 -14.72 -43.21 8.90
CA THR A 607 -15.78 -44.18 9.12
C THR A 607 -15.94 -44.35 10.62
N ASN A 608 -17.14 -44.03 11.14
CA ASN A 608 -17.53 -44.36 12.52
C ASN A 608 -17.71 -45.90 12.69
N GLU A 609 -16.63 -46.64 12.52
CA GLU A 609 -16.60 -48.02 12.98
C GLU A 609 -16.32 -48.01 14.49
N ILE A 610 -17.37 -48.16 15.29
CA ILE A 610 -17.21 -48.53 16.69
C ILE A 610 -16.57 -49.94 16.68
N LYS A 611 -15.24 -50.00 16.84
CA LYS A 611 -14.57 -51.25 17.17
C LYS A 611 -15.00 -51.63 18.57
N ILE A 612 -16.06 -52.47 18.66
CA ILE A 612 -16.36 -53.20 19.88
C ILE A 612 -15.20 -54.18 20.08
N VAL A 613 -14.27 -53.86 20.97
CA VAL A 613 -13.28 -54.81 21.46
C VAL A 613 -14.02 -55.70 22.41
N LEU A 614 -14.39 -56.89 21.91
CA LEU A 614 -14.90 -57.99 22.72
C LEU A 614 -13.77 -58.61 23.52
#